data_6b1496f3fb5fbc7cc01ab9011400a9a8
#
_entry.id   6b1496f3fb5fbc7cc01ab9011400a9a8
#
_cell.length_a   1.000
_cell.length_b   1.000
_cell.length_c   1.000
_cell.angle_alpha   90.00
_cell.angle_beta   90.00
_cell.angle_gamma   90.00
#
_symmetry.space_group_name_H-M   'P 1'
#
loop_
_entity.id
_entity.type
_entity.pdbx_description
1 polymer ?
#
loop_
_entity_poly.entity_id
_entity_poly.type
_entity_poly.pdbx_seq_one_letter_code
_entity_poly.pdbx_strand_id
1 'polypeptide(L)'
;MIADKNIIQQKILDIKHGRVKQGLKMDIPEIDEHLRLKLDGTLNLAIGHANVGKTSLLIYLFTLWAKKHDLRFVIFSSENTAQSVARKIVEFRLGKTIQESSEVLISKAMDWCYNHFKIIDAEKIYTYKTLLDEVQAIKDVWDFHGILIEPYNSLSKDYALYKSYGGYEYNYYCLTEFRMFAKKNNIAVWVNCHGVTDALRKSWGANHEYAGLPRALQLADVEGGGAFGNRADDVICIHRQTTHSQDWMFTQMYVLKIKEIETGGRPTSHDEPIKLRMKINNVGYEFLGQDLFFNKSIKALQL
;
A
#
# COMPACT_ATOMS: atom_id res chain seq x y z
N MET A 1 14.32 14.19 25.39
CA MET A 1 14.29 15.52 24.73
C MET A 1 12.88 16.06 24.87
N ILE A 2 12.71 17.27 25.41
CA ILE A 2 11.41 17.93 25.55
C ILE A 2 11.13 18.66 24.23
N ALA A 3 9.89 18.58 23.72
CA ALA A 3 9.52 19.24 22.49
C ALA A 3 9.53 20.77 22.66
N ASP A 4 10.01 21.49 21.63
CA ASP A 4 10.09 22.94 21.63
C ASP A 4 8.70 23.56 21.56
N LYS A 5 8.40 24.48 22.48
CA LYS A 5 7.11 25.18 22.59
C LYS A 5 6.75 25.94 21.30
N ASN A 6 7.73 26.59 20.67
CA ASN A 6 7.49 27.42 19.48
C ASN A 6 7.10 26.54 18.29
N ILE A 7 7.75 25.37 18.14
CA ILE A 7 7.42 24.38 17.10
C ILE A 7 6.01 23.84 17.31
N ILE A 8 5.63 23.54 18.57
CA ILE A 8 4.28 23.07 18.89
C ILE A 8 3.27 24.16 18.57
N GLN A 9 3.52 25.39 19.04
CA GLN A 9 2.62 26.53 18.82
C GLN A 9 2.44 26.79 17.32
N GLN A 10 3.51 26.78 16.53
CA GLN A 10 3.44 26.98 15.08
C GLN A 10 2.56 25.92 14.42
N LYS A 11 2.75 24.65 14.76
CA LYS A 11 1.90 23.55 14.24
C LYS A 11 0.42 23.74 14.57
N ILE A 12 0.10 24.16 15.81
CA ILE A 12 -1.29 24.44 16.21
C ILE A 12 -1.88 25.59 15.39
N LEU A 13 -1.10 26.65 15.17
CA LEU A 13 -1.53 27.79 14.35
C LEU A 13 -1.69 27.40 12.88
N ASP A 14 -0.87 26.49 12.37
CA ASP A 14 -1.00 25.98 11.01
C ASP A 14 -2.29 25.19 10.82
N ILE A 15 -2.68 24.38 11.82
CA ILE A 15 -3.99 23.71 11.84
C ILE A 15 -5.11 24.76 11.83
N LYS A 16 -5.06 25.73 12.75
CA LYS A 16 -6.09 26.79 12.86
C LYS A 16 -6.29 27.55 11.55
N HIS A 17 -5.22 27.79 10.80
CA HIS A 17 -5.26 28.57 9.56
C HIS A 17 -5.33 27.70 8.29
N GLY A 18 -5.54 26.39 8.40
CA GLY A 18 -5.61 25.48 7.26
C GLY A 18 -4.30 25.35 6.46
N ARG A 19 -3.15 25.68 7.07
CA ARG A 19 -1.82 25.60 6.43
C ARG A 19 -1.12 24.25 6.61
N VAL A 20 -1.80 23.29 7.23
CA VAL A 20 -1.25 21.93 7.39
C VAL A 20 -1.07 21.29 6.02
N LYS A 21 0.12 20.75 5.76
CA LYS A 21 0.41 20.04 4.52
C LYS A 21 -0.52 18.83 4.41
N GLN A 22 -1.42 18.88 3.47
CA GLN A 22 -2.33 17.78 3.18
C GLN A 22 -1.60 16.60 2.58
N GLY A 23 -2.04 15.39 2.84
CA GLY A 23 -1.60 14.21 2.12
C GLY A 23 -1.91 14.32 0.62
N LEU A 24 -1.11 13.63 -0.17
CA LEU A 24 -1.18 13.70 -1.63
C LEU A 24 -2.41 12.94 -2.16
N LYS A 25 -3.19 13.62 -2.97
CA LYS A 25 -4.45 13.14 -3.55
C LYS A 25 -4.22 12.37 -4.85
N MET A 26 -5.16 11.51 -5.18
CA MET A 26 -5.23 10.83 -6.49
C MET A 26 -6.11 11.58 -7.51
N ASP A 27 -6.78 12.69 -7.11
CA ASP A 27 -7.83 13.44 -7.82
C ASP A 27 -9.06 12.57 -8.15
N ILE A 28 -9.38 11.68 -7.23
CA ILE A 28 -10.59 10.89 -7.22
C ILE A 28 -11.25 11.17 -5.88
N PRO A 29 -12.26 12.05 -5.84
CA PRO A 29 -12.82 12.57 -4.59
C PRO A 29 -13.19 11.47 -3.59
N GLU A 30 -13.78 10.38 -4.06
CA GLU A 30 -14.25 9.27 -3.23
C GLU A 30 -13.09 8.49 -2.59
N ILE A 31 -11.94 8.39 -3.29
CA ILE A 31 -10.73 7.78 -2.73
C ILE A 31 -10.02 8.78 -1.82
N ASP A 32 -9.88 10.03 -2.29
CA ASP A 32 -9.17 11.09 -1.58
C ASP A 32 -9.85 11.51 -0.27
N GLU A 33 -11.14 11.25 -0.12
CA GLU A 33 -11.87 11.42 1.13
C GLU A 33 -11.36 10.44 2.20
N HIS A 34 -10.96 9.24 1.78
CA HIS A 34 -10.60 8.15 2.67
C HIS A 34 -9.09 7.91 2.78
N LEU A 35 -8.34 8.08 1.70
CA LEU A 35 -6.90 7.76 1.66
C LEU A 35 -6.11 8.81 0.89
N ARG A 36 -5.15 9.44 1.57
CA ARG A 36 -4.15 10.34 0.98
C ARG A 36 -2.77 9.90 1.42
N LEU A 37 -1.79 9.97 0.52
CA LEU A 37 -0.42 9.58 0.84
C LEU A 37 0.28 10.67 1.66
N LYS A 38 0.66 10.33 2.88
CA LYS A 38 1.47 11.18 3.76
C LYS A 38 2.94 10.81 3.65
N LEU A 39 3.81 11.80 3.47
CA LEU A 39 5.26 11.65 3.29
C LEU A 39 6.07 12.17 4.49
N ASP A 40 5.43 12.36 5.63
CA ASP A 40 6.00 12.94 6.85
C ASP A 40 6.46 11.87 7.88
N GLY A 41 6.94 10.77 7.38
CA GLY A 41 7.49 9.69 8.21
C GLY A 41 6.41 8.78 8.80
N THR A 42 5.56 8.20 7.96
CA THR A 42 4.45 7.34 8.37
C THR A 42 4.74 5.85 8.16
N LEU A 43 4.20 5.02 9.05
CA LEU A 43 4.13 3.58 8.89
C LEU A 43 2.70 3.18 8.55
N ASN A 44 2.51 2.62 7.37
CA ASN A 44 1.21 2.26 6.83
C ASN A 44 1.14 0.74 6.61
N LEU A 45 -0.03 0.16 6.80
CA LEU A 45 -0.27 -1.26 6.56
C LEU A 45 -1.29 -1.46 5.44
N ALA A 46 -1.04 -2.47 4.63
CA ALA A 46 -2.02 -3.08 3.76
C ALA A 46 -2.24 -4.53 4.21
N ILE A 47 -3.47 -4.89 4.53
CA ILE A 47 -3.82 -6.22 4.99
C ILE A 47 -4.82 -6.87 4.04
N GLY A 48 -4.92 -8.19 4.07
CA GLY A 48 -5.90 -8.93 3.25
C GLY A 48 -5.57 -10.40 3.17
N HIS A 49 -6.57 -11.19 2.77
CA HIS A 49 -6.38 -12.62 2.52
C HIS A 49 -5.41 -12.89 1.36
N ALA A 50 -4.95 -14.12 1.25
CA ALA A 50 -4.18 -14.54 0.07
C ALA A 50 -5.05 -14.44 -1.21
N ASN A 51 -4.40 -14.16 -2.35
CA ASN A 51 -5.02 -14.15 -3.69
C ASN A 51 -6.16 -13.12 -3.92
N VAL A 52 -6.32 -12.12 -3.05
CA VAL A 52 -7.33 -11.05 -3.24
C VAL A 52 -6.82 -9.88 -4.09
N GLY A 53 -5.58 -9.94 -4.57
CA GLY A 53 -5.00 -8.90 -5.43
C GLY A 53 -4.27 -7.78 -4.70
N LYS A 54 -3.86 -7.97 -3.44
CA LYS A 54 -3.13 -6.96 -2.63
C LYS A 54 -1.95 -6.35 -3.38
N THR A 55 -1.01 -7.20 -3.80
CA THR A 55 0.20 -6.81 -4.54
C THR A 55 -0.12 -5.97 -5.76
N SER A 56 -1.09 -6.41 -6.57
CA SER A 56 -1.47 -5.70 -7.80
C SER A 56 -2.03 -4.32 -7.49
N LEU A 57 -2.93 -4.20 -6.50
CA LEU A 57 -3.49 -2.90 -6.14
C LEU A 57 -2.44 -1.98 -5.52
N LEU A 58 -1.59 -2.49 -4.63
CA LEU A 58 -0.52 -1.68 -4.02
C LEU A 58 0.45 -1.13 -5.07
N ILE A 59 0.97 -1.98 -5.96
CA ILE A 59 1.85 -1.54 -7.05
C ILE A 59 1.12 -0.51 -7.93
N TYR A 60 -0.17 -0.71 -8.20
CA TYR A 60 -0.97 0.24 -8.97
C TYR A 60 -1.11 1.61 -8.29
N LEU A 61 -1.42 1.64 -6.98
CA LEU A 61 -1.48 2.88 -6.21
C LEU A 61 -0.14 3.63 -6.19
N PHE A 62 0.97 2.89 -6.00
CA PHE A 62 2.31 3.47 -6.05
C PHE A 62 2.63 4.02 -7.44
N THR A 63 2.20 3.33 -8.50
CA THR A 63 2.38 3.79 -9.89
C THR A 63 1.56 5.05 -10.18
N LEU A 64 0.34 5.15 -9.63
CA LEU A 64 -0.50 6.35 -9.71
C LEU A 64 0.16 7.55 -9.01
N TRP A 65 0.63 7.38 -7.78
CA TRP A 65 1.31 8.45 -7.04
C TRP A 65 2.62 8.86 -7.71
N ALA A 66 3.40 7.91 -8.22
CA ALA A 66 4.61 8.19 -8.98
C ALA A 66 4.30 9.05 -10.22
N LYS A 67 3.31 8.65 -11.00
CA LYS A 67 2.90 9.38 -12.20
C LYS A 67 2.39 10.78 -11.88
N LYS A 68 1.57 10.90 -10.83
CA LYS A 68 0.82 12.13 -10.56
C LYS A 68 1.66 13.20 -9.87
N HIS A 69 2.52 12.78 -8.96
CA HIS A 69 3.29 13.67 -8.10
C HIS A 69 4.80 13.58 -8.32
N ASP A 70 5.23 12.91 -9.40
CA ASP A 70 6.64 12.68 -9.73
C ASP A 70 7.42 12.03 -8.57
N LEU A 71 6.75 11.09 -7.86
CA LEU A 71 7.34 10.44 -6.70
C LEU A 71 8.20 9.23 -7.10
N ARG A 72 9.14 8.91 -6.23
CA ARG A 72 10.04 7.79 -6.36
C ARG A 72 9.86 6.81 -5.20
N PHE A 73 9.90 5.51 -5.51
CA PHE A 73 9.61 4.47 -4.53
C PHE A 73 10.61 3.32 -4.62
N VAL A 74 10.84 2.69 -3.47
CA VAL A 74 11.53 1.40 -3.38
C VAL A 74 10.47 0.31 -3.18
N ILE A 75 10.61 -0.81 -3.87
CA ILE A 75 9.74 -1.98 -3.68
C ILE A 75 10.62 -3.17 -3.33
N PHE A 76 10.35 -3.78 -2.19
CA PHE A 76 10.84 -5.10 -1.83
C PHE A 76 9.70 -6.09 -1.95
N SER A 77 9.85 -7.10 -2.82
CA SER A 77 8.88 -8.19 -2.95
C SER A 77 9.62 -9.52 -2.95
N SER A 78 9.28 -10.39 -2.01
CA SER A 78 9.83 -11.74 -1.94
C SER A 78 8.97 -12.79 -2.64
N GLU A 79 7.70 -12.47 -2.89
CA GLU A 79 6.77 -13.37 -3.59
C GLU A 79 6.81 -13.19 -5.11
N ASN A 80 7.29 -12.05 -5.57
CA ASN A 80 7.37 -11.72 -6.99
C ASN A 80 8.79 -11.37 -7.39
N THR A 81 9.24 -11.87 -8.52
CA THR A 81 10.55 -11.48 -9.09
C THR A 81 10.55 -9.99 -9.45
N ALA A 82 11.74 -9.37 -9.44
CA ALA A 82 11.91 -7.98 -9.85
C ALA A 82 11.35 -7.71 -11.25
N GLN A 83 11.53 -8.67 -12.18
CA GLN A 83 11.00 -8.61 -13.53
C GLN A 83 9.46 -8.59 -13.54
N SER A 84 8.81 -9.38 -12.68
CA SER A 84 7.35 -9.42 -12.59
C SER A 84 6.78 -8.13 -12.04
N VAL A 85 7.43 -7.53 -11.03
CA VAL A 85 7.07 -6.22 -10.47
C VAL A 85 7.24 -5.12 -11.51
N ALA A 86 8.41 -5.06 -12.17
CA ALA A 86 8.70 -4.08 -13.23
C ALA A 86 7.71 -4.19 -14.39
N ARG A 87 7.39 -5.43 -14.84
CA ARG A 87 6.37 -5.65 -15.87
C ARG A 87 5.03 -5.05 -15.49
N LYS A 88 4.53 -5.29 -14.28
CA LYS A 88 3.26 -4.72 -13.81
C LYS A 88 3.27 -3.19 -13.85
N ILE A 89 4.34 -2.56 -13.37
CA ILE A 89 4.49 -1.10 -13.40
C ILE A 89 4.45 -0.58 -14.84
N VAL A 90 5.17 -1.23 -15.75
CA VAL A 90 5.21 -0.89 -17.19
C VAL A 90 3.82 -1.04 -17.83
N GLU A 91 3.15 -2.16 -17.60
CA GLU A 91 1.78 -2.40 -18.10
C GLU A 91 0.80 -1.34 -17.58
N PHE A 92 0.84 -1.01 -16.27
CA PHE A 92 0.02 0.05 -15.70
C PHE A 92 0.34 1.41 -16.33
N ARG A 93 1.62 1.71 -16.57
CA ARG A 93 2.06 2.95 -17.22
C ARG A 93 1.57 3.05 -18.67
N LEU A 94 1.52 1.94 -19.39
CA LEU A 94 1.06 1.85 -20.78
C LEU A 94 -0.46 1.76 -20.89
N GLY A 95 -1.16 1.22 -19.88
CA GLY A 95 -2.59 0.88 -19.91
C GLY A 95 -2.89 -0.31 -20.82
N LYS A 96 -1.87 -1.06 -21.25
CA LYS A 96 -1.91 -2.21 -22.15
C LYS A 96 -0.97 -3.29 -21.67
N THR A 97 -1.22 -4.51 -22.06
CA THR A 97 -0.30 -5.62 -21.83
C THR A 97 1.00 -5.44 -22.62
N ILE A 98 2.05 -6.10 -22.18
CA ILE A 98 3.34 -6.09 -22.92
C ILE A 98 3.13 -6.63 -24.34
N GLN A 99 2.30 -7.66 -24.51
CA GLN A 99 2.01 -8.29 -25.81
C GLN A 99 1.33 -7.33 -26.81
N GLU A 100 0.53 -6.36 -26.31
CA GLU A 100 -0.16 -5.37 -27.15
C GLU A 100 0.69 -4.11 -27.40
N SER A 101 1.90 -4.05 -26.86
CA SER A 101 2.75 -2.86 -26.89
C SER A 101 3.95 -3.04 -27.80
N SER A 102 4.32 -1.99 -28.53
CA SER A 102 5.55 -1.99 -29.32
C SER A 102 6.79 -1.90 -28.44
N GLU A 103 7.93 -2.46 -28.89
CA GLU A 103 9.20 -2.42 -28.17
C GLU A 103 9.63 -1.00 -27.80
N VAL A 104 9.39 -0.03 -28.67
CA VAL A 104 9.69 1.40 -28.43
C VAL A 104 8.89 1.94 -27.25
N LEU A 105 7.59 1.60 -27.15
CA LEU A 105 6.77 2.02 -26.02
C LEU A 105 7.17 1.31 -24.73
N ILE A 106 7.50 0.03 -24.81
CA ILE A 106 8.02 -0.74 -23.67
C ILE A 106 9.31 -0.11 -23.16
N SER A 107 10.28 0.19 -24.04
CA SER A 107 11.55 0.81 -23.66
C SER A 107 11.34 2.14 -22.93
N LYS A 108 10.50 3.04 -23.47
CA LYS A 108 10.19 4.32 -22.83
C LYS A 108 9.50 4.15 -21.46
N ALA A 109 8.62 3.17 -21.33
CA ALA A 109 7.95 2.89 -20.07
C ALA A 109 8.91 2.24 -19.06
N MET A 110 9.89 1.45 -19.50
CA MET A 110 10.96 0.92 -18.67
C MET A 110 11.87 2.04 -18.16
N ASP A 111 12.28 2.99 -19.01
CA ASP A 111 13.07 4.16 -18.58
C ASP A 111 12.33 4.94 -17.49
N TRP A 112 11.01 5.17 -17.67
CA TRP A 112 10.18 5.80 -16.66
C TRP A 112 10.11 4.96 -15.38
N CYS A 113 9.94 3.65 -15.50
CA CYS A 113 9.92 2.73 -14.35
C CYS A 113 11.23 2.85 -13.55
N TYR A 114 12.39 2.78 -14.19
CA TYR A 114 13.69 2.87 -13.52
C TYR A 114 13.96 4.25 -12.88
N ASN A 115 13.38 5.31 -13.43
CA ASN A 115 13.49 6.65 -12.86
C ASN A 115 12.63 6.84 -11.60
N HIS A 116 11.53 6.09 -11.47
CA HIS A 116 10.59 6.23 -10.36
C HIS A 116 10.61 5.07 -9.36
N PHE A 117 11.16 3.92 -9.75
CA PHE A 117 11.17 2.73 -8.91
C PHE A 117 12.54 2.07 -8.85
N LYS A 118 12.96 1.70 -7.64
CA LYS A 118 14.02 0.72 -7.40
C LYS A 118 13.38 -0.51 -6.79
N ILE A 119 13.67 -1.66 -7.37
CA ILE A 119 13.11 -2.94 -6.94
C ILE A 119 14.25 -3.75 -6.33
N ILE A 120 14.11 -4.07 -5.05
CA ILE A 120 15.07 -4.92 -4.35
C ILE A 120 14.75 -6.37 -4.72
N ASP A 121 15.74 -7.07 -5.30
CA ASP A 121 15.61 -8.48 -5.63
C ASP A 121 15.71 -9.32 -4.35
N ALA A 122 14.82 -10.30 -4.21
CA ALA A 122 14.75 -11.18 -3.05
C ALA A 122 15.61 -12.45 -3.20
N GLU A 123 16.70 -12.39 -3.96
CA GLU A 123 17.65 -13.52 -4.12
C GLU A 123 18.36 -13.90 -2.80
N LYS A 124 18.37 -13.00 -1.82
CA LYS A 124 18.92 -13.25 -0.48
C LYS A 124 17.84 -13.14 0.59
N ILE A 125 18.11 -13.78 1.72
CA ILE A 125 17.22 -13.73 2.89
C ILE A 125 17.43 -12.40 3.62
N TYR A 126 16.34 -11.67 3.83
CA TYR A 126 16.34 -10.43 4.59
C TYR A 126 15.71 -10.60 5.96
N THR A 127 16.34 -10.06 7.00
CA THR A 127 15.68 -9.67 8.24
C THR A 127 15.15 -8.24 8.10
N TYR A 128 14.32 -7.78 9.06
CA TYR A 128 13.89 -6.37 9.06
C TYR A 128 15.10 -5.40 9.05
N LYS A 129 16.17 -5.74 9.77
CA LYS A 129 17.37 -4.90 9.88
C LYS A 129 18.15 -4.85 8.59
N THR A 130 18.49 -6.01 8.02
CA THR A 130 19.28 -6.06 6.77
C THR A 130 18.51 -5.44 5.60
N LEU A 131 17.17 -5.51 5.61
CA LEU A 131 16.34 -4.80 4.64
C LEU A 131 16.45 -3.28 4.83
N LEU A 132 16.33 -2.77 6.05
CA LEU A 132 16.46 -1.34 6.34
C LEU A 132 17.87 -0.81 6.03
N ASP A 133 18.92 -1.60 6.25
CA ASP A 133 20.31 -1.24 5.90
C ASP A 133 20.45 -1.09 4.36
N GLU A 134 19.88 -2.02 3.59
CA GLU A 134 19.86 -1.94 2.13
C GLU A 134 19.06 -0.72 1.63
N VAL A 135 17.90 -0.48 2.21
CA VAL A 135 17.05 0.67 1.86
C VAL A 135 17.73 1.99 2.22
N GLN A 136 18.50 2.04 3.33
CA GLN A 136 19.29 3.22 3.69
C GLN A 136 20.41 3.45 2.67
N ALA A 137 21.11 2.42 2.24
CA ALA A 137 22.14 2.54 1.21
C ALA A 137 21.58 3.08 -0.12
N ILE A 138 20.36 2.65 -0.50
CA ILE A 138 19.65 3.23 -1.65
C ILE A 138 19.33 4.71 -1.39
N LYS A 139 18.83 5.06 -0.19
CA LYS A 139 18.45 6.45 0.17
C LYS A 139 19.64 7.40 0.09
N ASP A 140 20.81 6.94 0.46
CA ASP A 140 22.04 7.75 0.48
C ASP A 140 22.52 8.18 -0.93
N VAL A 141 22.14 7.41 -1.98
CA VAL A 141 22.55 7.67 -3.37
C VAL A 141 21.40 8.04 -4.30
N TRP A 142 20.16 7.73 -3.92
CA TRP A 142 18.97 7.99 -4.71
C TRP A 142 17.80 8.36 -3.80
N ASP A 143 17.41 9.63 -3.84
CA ASP A 143 16.32 10.11 -3.02
C ASP A 143 14.98 9.54 -3.46
N PHE A 144 14.17 9.04 -2.49
CA PHE A 144 12.86 8.48 -2.73
C PHE A 144 11.87 8.85 -1.60
N HIS A 145 10.58 8.64 -1.84
CA HIS A 145 9.48 9.14 -1.01
C HIS A 145 8.76 8.04 -0.21
N GLY A 146 8.94 6.80 -0.60
CA GLY A 146 8.33 5.69 0.14
C GLY A 146 8.88 4.33 -0.26
N ILE A 147 8.62 3.35 0.60
CA ILE A 147 8.95 1.94 0.38
C ILE A 147 7.72 1.07 0.56
N LEU A 148 7.60 0.05 -0.28
CA LEU A 148 6.66 -1.06 -0.13
C LEU A 148 7.43 -2.32 0.28
N ILE A 149 7.08 -2.91 1.42
CA ILE A 149 7.62 -4.18 1.92
C ILE A 149 6.54 -5.25 1.73
N GLU A 150 6.79 -6.25 0.90
CA GLU A 150 5.79 -7.22 0.49
C GLU A 150 6.32 -8.66 0.37
N PRO A 151 5.73 -9.55 1.18
CA PRO A 151 5.00 -9.30 2.43
C PRO A 151 5.95 -9.23 3.63
N TYR A 152 5.47 -8.69 4.76
CA TYR A 152 6.21 -8.72 6.03
C TYR A 152 6.59 -10.13 6.47
N ASN A 153 5.67 -11.07 6.29
CA ASN A 153 5.80 -12.46 6.71
C ASN A 153 6.96 -13.22 6.03
N SER A 154 7.49 -12.69 4.93
CA SER A 154 8.65 -13.25 4.23
C SER A 154 9.99 -12.87 4.86
N LEU A 155 10.00 -11.85 5.70
CA LEU A 155 11.23 -11.46 6.39
C LEU A 155 11.63 -12.52 7.39
N SER A 156 12.88 -12.95 7.33
CA SER A 156 13.47 -13.83 8.32
C SER A 156 13.48 -13.17 9.69
N LYS A 157 13.17 -13.92 10.71
CA LYS A 157 13.26 -13.43 12.08
C LYS A 157 14.74 -13.35 12.51
N ASP A 158 15.10 -12.24 13.15
CA ASP A 158 16.31 -12.20 13.96
C ASP A 158 16.10 -13.16 15.13
N TYR A 159 16.74 -14.31 15.06
CA TYR A 159 16.46 -15.42 15.97
C TYR A 159 16.80 -15.10 17.42
N ALA A 160 17.86 -14.31 17.66
CA ALA A 160 18.27 -13.89 18.99
C ALA A 160 17.21 -12.98 19.62
N LEU A 161 16.73 -11.98 18.88
CA LEU A 161 15.70 -11.07 19.34
C LEU A 161 14.34 -11.79 19.49
N TYR A 162 13.99 -12.65 18.55
CA TYR A 162 12.74 -13.40 18.60
C TYR A 162 12.67 -14.34 19.82
N LYS A 163 13.78 -15.00 20.15
CA LYS A 163 13.89 -15.85 21.34
C LYS A 163 13.79 -15.04 22.64
N SER A 164 14.33 -13.82 22.67
CA SER A 164 14.29 -12.95 23.84
C SER A 164 12.92 -12.33 24.10
N TYR A 165 12.23 -11.90 23.04
CA TYR A 165 11.00 -11.12 23.15
C TYR A 165 9.73 -11.95 22.99
N GLY A 166 9.78 -13.09 22.26
CA GLY A 166 8.57 -13.78 21.80
C GLY A 166 7.92 -13.07 20.61
N GLY A 167 6.89 -13.70 20.04
CA GLY A 167 6.35 -13.27 18.73
C GLY A 167 5.72 -11.87 18.72
N TYR A 168 4.92 -11.54 19.73
CA TYR A 168 4.23 -10.26 19.78
C TYR A 168 5.22 -9.09 19.95
N GLU A 169 6.10 -9.18 20.94
CA GLU A 169 7.07 -8.13 21.24
C GLU A 169 8.10 -7.97 20.12
N TYR A 170 8.50 -9.08 19.48
CA TYR A 170 9.36 -9.04 18.30
C TYR A 170 8.73 -8.26 17.16
N ASN A 171 7.45 -8.55 16.82
CA ASN A 171 6.73 -7.81 15.78
C ASN A 171 6.58 -6.32 16.15
N TYR A 172 6.26 -6.04 17.43
CA TYR A 172 6.15 -4.68 17.93
C TYR A 172 7.47 -3.92 17.78
N TYR A 173 8.60 -4.59 18.06
CA TYR A 173 9.94 -4.05 17.89
C TYR A 173 10.24 -3.76 16.41
N CYS A 174 10.06 -4.74 15.52
CA CYS A 174 10.30 -4.55 14.07
C CYS A 174 9.48 -3.40 13.48
N LEU A 175 8.20 -3.32 13.85
CA LEU A 175 7.32 -2.22 13.39
C LEU A 175 7.75 -0.86 13.97
N THR A 176 8.34 -0.86 15.19
CA THR A 176 8.93 0.34 15.76
C THR A 176 10.13 0.80 14.93
N GLU A 177 11.01 -0.12 14.54
CA GLU A 177 12.18 0.16 13.71
C GLU A 177 11.75 0.72 12.33
N PHE A 178 10.76 0.11 11.66
CA PHE A 178 10.20 0.64 10.41
C PHE A 178 9.65 2.07 10.59
N ARG A 179 8.94 2.31 11.69
CA ARG A 179 8.38 3.65 11.97
C ARG A 179 9.48 4.68 12.26
N MET A 180 10.51 4.30 13.01
CA MET A 180 11.66 5.18 13.28
C MET A 180 12.43 5.50 12.00
N PHE A 181 12.61 4.49 11.14
CA PHE A 181 13.22 4.65 9.82
C PHE A 181 12.40 5.62 8.93
N ALA A 182 11.07 5.44 8.89
CA ALA A 182 10.17 6.33 8.18
C ALA A 182 10.34 7.78 8.62
N LYS A 183 10.32 8.04 9.94
CA LYS A 183 10.49 9.37 10.52
C LYS A 183 11.86 9.98 10.27
N LYS A 184 12.92 9.19 10.43
CA LYS A 184 14.31 9.65 10.19
C LYS A 184 14.49 10.14 8.75
N ASN A 185 13.88 9.44 7.80
CA ASN A 185 14.07 9.68 6.37
C ASN A 185 12.93 10.50 5.72
N ASN A 186 11.89 10.91 6.49
CA ASN A 186 10.70 11.60 5.99
C ASN A 186 10.04 10.88 4.79
N ILE A 187 9.83 9.57 4.91
CA ILE A 187 9.23 8.74 3.88
C ILE A 187 8.00 7.99 4.38
N ALA A 188 7.16 7.52 3.46
CA ALA A 188 6.08 6.60 3.76
C ALA A 188 6.59 5.14 3.71
N VAL A 189 6.52 4.41 4.81
CA VAL A 189 6.77 2.96 4.83
C VAL A 189 5.44 2.24 4.77
N TRP A 190 5.25 1.42 3.74
CA TRP A 190 4.09 0.56 3.56
C TRP A 190 4.49 -0.89 3.76
N VAL A 191 3.75 -1.59 4.59
CA VAL A 191 3.99 -3.01 4.89
C VAL A 191 2.75 -3.81 4.55
N ASN A 192 2.90 -4.77 3.63
CA ASN A 192 1.85 -5.71 3.30
C ASN A 192 1.89 -6.90 4.27
N CYS A 193 0.73 -7.24 4.84
CA CYS A 193 0.58 -8.31 5.81
C CYS A 193 -0.53 -9.28 5.41
N HIS A 194 -0.36 -10.55 5.77
CA HIS A 194 -1.39 -11.55 5.66
C HIS A 194 -2.29 -11.58 6.90
N GLY A 195 -3.49 -12.11 6.74
CA GLY A 195 -4.36 -12.44 7.86
C GLY A 195 -4.04 -13.82 8.43
N VAL A 196 -4.43 -14.04 9.69
CA VAL A 196 -4.40 -15.39 10.29
C VAL A 196 -5.33 -16.34 9.53
N THR A 197 -4.96 -17.61 9.45
CA THR A 197 -5.74 -18.63 8.73
C THR A 197 -7.19 -18.72 9.22
N ASP A 198 -7.43 -18.56 10.52
CA ASP A 198 -8.78 -18.60 11.10
C ASP A 198 -9.68 -17.45 10.62
N ALA A 199 -9.11 -16.35 10.16
CA ALA A 199 -9.90 -15.25 9.59
C ALA A 199 -10.63 -15.66 8.29
N LEU A 200 -10.12 -16.64 7.55
CA LEU A 200 -10.80 -17.19 6.36
C LEU A 200 -12.12 -17.90 6.69
N ARG A 201 -12.28 -18.35 7.94
CA ARG A 201 -13.52 -19.01 8.41
C ARG A 201 -14.60 -18.01 8.83
N LYS A 202 -14.23 -16.74 8.98
CA LYS A 202 -15.17 -15.67 9.31
C LYS A 202 -15.88 -15.23 8.04
N SER A 203 -17.19 -15.47 7.97
CA SER A 203 -18.04 -15.10 6.83
C SER A 203 -18.91 -13.90 7.14
N TRP A 204 -19.43 -13.30 6.08
CA TRP A 204 -20.47 -12.28 6.19
C TRP A 204 -21.76 -12.90 6.74
N GLY A 205 -22.45 -12.14 7.60
CA GLY A 205 -23.74 -12.55 8.20
C GLY A 205 -24.86 -12.70 7.16
N ALA A 206 -25.92 -13.38 7.53
CA ALA A 206 -27.03 -13.75 6.64
C ALA A 206 -27.72 -12.54 5.94
N ASN A 207 -27.66 -11.36 6.51
CA ASN A 207 -28.28 -10.14 5.96
C ASN A 207 -27.34 -9.33 5.06
N HIS A 208 -26.12 -9.76 4.85
CA HIS A 208 -25.16 -9.07 4.00
C HIS A 208 -25.25 -9.55 2.55
N GLU A 209 -24.95 -8.66 1.56
CA GLU A 209 -24.96 -9.02 0.13
C GLU A 209 -24.04 -10.21 -0.20
N TYR A 210 -22.97 -10.42 0.57
CA TYR A 210 -22.02 -11.52 0.46
C TYR A 210 -22.20 -12.59 1.53
N ALA A 211 -23.42 -12.81 2.02
CA ALA A 211 -23.69 -13.78 3.07
C ALA A 211 -23.03 -15.15 2.80
N GLY A 212 -22.35 -15.68 3.81
CA GLY A 212 -21.64 -16.97 3.71
C GLY A 212 -20.27 -16.94 3.03
N LEU A 213 -19.90 -15.85 2.35
CA LEU A 213 -18.56 -15.67 1.78
C LEU A 213 -17.59 -15.10 2.83
N PRO A 214 -16.26 -15.34 2.68
CA PRO A 214 -15.26 -14.79 3.60
C PRO A 214 -15.39 -13.27 3.70
N ARG A 215 -15.36 -12.74 4.91
CA ARG A 215 -15.40 -11.28 5.14
C ARG A 215 -14.02 -10.65 5.02
N ALA A 216 -13.97 -9.35 4.78
CA ALA A 216 -12.75 -8.57 4.83
C ALA A 216 -12.08 -8.66 6.21
N LEU A 217 -10.75 -8.63 6.24
CA LEU A 217 -9.98 -8.65 7.48
C LEU A 217 -10.24 -7.39 8.31
N GLN A 218 -10.23 -7.57 9.62
CA GLN A 218 -10.17 -6.51 10.60
C GLN A 218 -8.74 -6.37 11.15
N LEU A 219 -8.44 -5.28 11.84
CA LEU A 219 -7.11 -5.07 12.45
C LEU A 219 -6.66 -6.22 13.36
N ALA A 220 -7.59 -6.88 14.04
CA ALA A 220 -7.31 -8.01 14.92
C ALA A 220 -7.00 -9.31 14.16
N ASP A 221 -7.30 -9.38 12.86
CA ASP A 221 -7.13 -10.58 12.04
C ASP A 221 -5.72 -10.65 11.39
N VAL A 222 -4.82 -9.69 11.65
CA VAL A 222 -3.47 -9.67 11.09
C VAL A 222 -2.62 -10.76 11.72
N GLU A 223 -1.88 -11.50 10.89
CA GLU A 223 -0.90 -12.47 11.38
C GLU A 223 0.21 -11.76 12.16
N GLY A 224 0.42 -12.16 13.42
CA GLY A 224 1.31 -11.47 14.36
C GLY A 224 0.59 -10.55 15.34
N GLY A 225 -0.74 -10.40 15.21
CA GLY A 225 -1.61 -9.82 16.23
C GLY A 225 -1.68 -8.31 16.28
N GLY A 226 -2.20 -7.79 17.42
CA GLY A 226 -2.48 -6.37 17.65
C GLY A 226 -1.29 -5.42 17.54
N ALA A 227 -0.05 -5.91 17.57
CA ALA A 227 1.15 -5.09 17.40
C ALA A 227 1.10 -4.25 16.11
N PHE A 228 0.60 -4.82 15.03
CA PHE A 228 0.48 -4.18 13.73
C PHE A 228 -0.46 -2.96 13.78
N GLY A 229 -1.70 -3.19 14.23
CA GLY A 229 -2.69 -2.11 14.34
C GLY A 229 -2.27 -1.00 15.31
N ASN A 230 -1.58 -1.36 16.41
CA ASN A 230 -1.13 -0.40 17.42
C ASN A 230 0.00 0.52 16.91
N ARG A 231 0.88 -0.02 16.07
CA ARG A 231 2.07 0.75 15.58
C ARG A 231 1.80 1.52 14.29
N ALA A 232 0.88 1.06 13.44
CA ALA A 232 0.56 1.72 12.19
C ALA A 232 -0.09 3.09 12.38
N ASP A 233 0.22 4.01 11.48
CA ASP A 233 -0.45 5.29 11.36
C ASP A 233 -1.75 5.14 10.53
N ASP A 234 -1.67 4.53 9.35
CA ASP A 234 -2.83 4.24 8.51
C ASP A 234 -2.90 2.75 8.17
N VAL A 235 -4.10 2.23 8.01
CA VAL A 235 -4.32 0.82 7.66
C VAL A 235 -5.41 0.69 6.62
N ILE A 236 -5.11 0.01 5.51
CA ILE A 236 -6.09 -0.41 4.52
C ILE A 236 -6.24 -1.92 4.52
N CYS A 237 -7.46 -2.40 4.29
CA CYS A 237 -7.70 -3.80 3.98
C CYS A 237 -8.09 -3.92 2.51
N ILE A 238 -7.42 -4.81 1.80
CA ILE A 238 -7.72 -5.16 0.42
C ILE A 238 -8.42 -6.50 0.41
N HIS A 239 -9.61 -6.54 -0.16
CA HIS A 239 -10.44 -7.73 -0.21
C HIS A 239 -11.04 -7.92 -1.60
N ARG A 240 -11.43 -9.15 -1.92
CA ARG A 240 -12.14 -9.48 -3.14
C ARG A 240 -12.97 -10.75 -2.92
N GLN A 241 -14.20 -10.72 -3.38
CA GLN A 241 -15.10 -11.89 -3.35
C GLN A 241 -14.80 -12.78 -4.57
N THR A 242 -13.65 -13.46 -4.54
CA THR A 242 -13.10 -14.21 -5.69
C THR A 242 -14.00 -15.30 -6.24
N THR A 243 -14.92 -15.79 -5.44
CA THR A 243 -15.88 -16.86 -5.82
C THR A 243 -17.29 -16.33 -6.11
N HIS A 244 -17.52 -15.03 -5.95
CA HIS A 244 -18.83 -14.43 -6.26
C HIS A 244 -19.05 -14.33 -7.78
N SER A 245 -20.23 -14.71 -8.27
CA SER A 245 -20.52 -14.84 -9.70
C SER A 245 -20.42 -13.52 -10.48
N GLN A 246 -20.71 -12.39 -9.85
CA GLN A 246 -20.74 -11.07 -10.48
C GLN A 246 -19.60 -10.17 -10.00
N ASP A 247 -19.27 -10.20 -8.70
CA ASP A 247 -18.38 -9.24 -8.06
C ASP A 247 -16.92 -9.70 -7.96
N TRP A 248 -16.57 -10.86 -8.51
CA TRP A 248 -15.20 -11.38 -8.49
C TRP A 248 -14.17 -10.41 -9.11
N MET A 249 -14.62 -9.53 -10.01
CA MET A 249 -13.78 -8.53 -10.68
C MET A 249 -13.54 -7.25 -9.84
N PHE A 250 -14.30 -7.06 -8.75
CA PHE A 250 -14.14 -5.89 -7.90
C PHE A 250 -13.13 -6.16 -6.78
N THR A 251 -12.10 -5.33 -6.73
CA THR A 251 -11.22 -5.23 -5.57
C THR A 251 -11.79 -4.19 -4.63
N GLN A 252 -12.08 -4.59 -3.42
CA GLN A 252 -12.64 -3.76 -2.35
C GLN A 252 -11.49 -3.23 -1.49
N MET A 253 -11.42 -1.92 -1.32
CA MET A 253 -10.47 -1.27 -0.42
C MET A 253 -11.23 -0.67 0.75
N TYR A 254 -10.98 -1.19 1.93
CA TYR A 254 -11.46 -0.66 3.22
C TYR A 254 -10.34 0.16 3.84
N VAL A 255 -10.62 1.39 4.22
CA VAL A 255 -9.71 2.18 5.03
C VAL A 255 -10.11 1.96 6.48
N LEU A 256 -9.30 1.17 7.21
CA LEU A 256 -9.64 0.75 8.58
C LEU A 256 -9.17 1.73 9.66
N LYS A 257 -8.09 2.47 9.36
CA LYS A 257 -7.49 3.41 10.31
C LYS A 257 -6.81 4.55 9.57
N ILE A 258 -7.06 5.76 10.00
CA ILE A 258 -6.30 6.96 9.65
C ILE A 258 -5.96 7.69 10.95
N LYS A 259 -4.68 7.94 11.20
CA LYS A 259 -4.23 8.55 12.46
C LYS A 259 -4.51 10.05 12.52
N GLU A 260 -4.32 10.74 11.41
CA GLU A 260 -4.55 12.19 11.30
C GLU A 260 -5.55 12.45 10.18
N ILE A 261 -6.83 12.59 10.56
CA ILE A 261 -7.94 12.72 9.60
C ILE A 261 -7.83 14.03 8.80
N GLU A 262 -7.30 15.08 9.40
CA GLU A 262 -7.13 16.39 8.77
C GLU A 262 -6.23 16.31 7.54
N THR A 263 -5.27 15.39 7.52
CA THR A 263 -4.28 15.26 6.45
C THR A 263 -4.43 14.00 5.62
N GLY A 264 -4.84 12.89 6.22
CA GLY A 264 -4.80 11.54 5.63
C GLY A 264 -6.12 11.05 5.03
N GLY A 265 -7.23 11.68 5.35
CA GLY A 265 -8.57 11.21 5.00
C GLY A 265 -9.30 10.61 6.21
N ARG A 266 -10.29 9.74 6.00
CA ARG A 266 -11.07 9.11 7.08
C ARG A 266 -11.33 7.62 6.80
N PRO A 267 -11.55 6.79 7.83
CA PRO A 267 -11.96 5.41 7.62
C PRO A 267 -13.22 5.29 6.74
N THR A 268 -13.32 4.22 5.97
CA THR A 268 -14.55 3.85 5.26
C THR A 268 -15.56 3.26 6.24
N SER A 269 -16.83 3.24 5.86
CA SER A 269 -17.82 2.37 6.51
C SER A 269 -17.40 0.90 6.35
N HIS A 270 -17.85 0.06 7.29
CA HIS A 270 -17.61 -1.37 7.21
C HIS A 270 -18.34 -2.02 6.02
N ASP A 271 -19.50 -1.50 5.67
CA ASP A 271 -20.37 -2.05 4.62
C ASP A 271 -20.18 -1.34 3.27
N GLU A 272 -19.44 -0.23 3.24
CA GLU A 272 -19.24 0.60 2.05
C GLU A 272 -17.75 0.79 1.72
N PRO A 273 -17.05 -0.24 1.23
CA PRO A 273 -15.68 -0.11 0.77
C PRO A 273 -15.61 0.66 -0.55
N ILE A 274 -14.43 1.17 -0.86
CA ILE A 274 -14.13 1.66 -2.21
C ILE A 274 -14.01 0.46 -3.14
N LYS A 275 -14.95 0.31 -4.09
CA LYS A 275 -14.99 -0.81 -5.04
C LYS A 275 -14.28 -0.41 -6.34
N LEU A 276 -13.12 -0.99 -6.59
CA LEU A 276 -12.31 -0.78 -7.80
C LEU A 276 -12.50 -1.96 -8.74
N ARG A 277 -12.98 -1.73 -9.94
CA ARG A 277 -13.15 -2.78 -10.94
C ARG A 277 -11.84 -3.05 -11.66
N MET A 278 -11.40 -4.29 -11.65
CA MET A 278 -10.25 -4.71 -12.45
C MET A 278 -10.62 -4.67 -13.95
N LYS A 279 -9.77 -4.09 -14.78
CA LYS A 279 -9.99 -4.03 -16.22
C LYS A 279 -9.98 -5.43 -16.86
N ILE A 280 -10.67 -5.59 -17.97
CA ILE A 280 -10.79 -6.88 -18.69
C ILE A 280 -9.42 -7.46 -19.07
N ASN A 281 -8.48 -6.59 -19.47
CA ASN A 281 -7.09 -7.01 -19.78
C ASN A 281 -6.20 -7.20 -18.54
N ASN A 282 -6.76 -7.10 -17.33
CA ASN A 282 -6.04 -7.14 -16.04
C ASN A 282 -4.96 -6.06 -15.88
N VAL A 283 -4.98 -5.00 -16.69
CA VAL A 283 -4.03 -3.90 -16.62
C VAL A 283 -4.67 -2.67 -15.99
N GLY A 284 -4.57 -2.59 -14.66
CA GLY A 284 -5.07 -1.47 -13.88
C GLY A 284 -6.54 -1.61 -13.47
N TYR A 285 -7.03 -0.52 -12.92
CA TYR A 285 -8.36 -0.46 -12.31
C TYR A 285 -9.16 0.72 -12.85
N GLU A 286 -10.46 0.57 -12.78
CA GLU A 286 -11.44 1.63 -13.03
C GLU A 286 -12.29 1.86 -11.78
N PHE A 287 -12.77 3.08 -11.65
CA PHE A 287 -13.71 3.47 -10.62
C PHE A 287 -14.88 4.22 -11.27
N LEU A 288 -16.11 3.75 -11.08
CA LEU A 288 -17.32 4.32 -11.70
C LEU A 288 -17.20 4.51 -13.21
N GLY A 289 -16.55 3.56 -13.91
CA GLY A 289 -16.35 3.60 -15.36
C GLY A 289 -15.26 4.57 -15.84
N GLN A 290 -14.48 5.14 -14.95
CA GLN A 290 -13.31 5.96 -15.27
C GLN A 290 -12.02 5.18 -15.03
N ASP A 291 -11.12 5.24 -16.00
CA ASP A 291 -9.77 4.74 -15.83
C ASP A 291 -8.99 5.64 -14.88
N LEU A 292 -8.57 5.08 -13.74
CA LEU A 292 -7.88 5.87 -12.71
C LEU A 292 -6.53 6.42 -13.16
N PHE A 293 -5.86 5.71 -14.08
CA PHE A 293 -4.53 6.10 -14.52
C PHE A 293 -4.56 7.18 -15.61
N PHE A 294 -5.56 7.13 -16.50
CA PHE A 294 -5.66 8.03 -17.64
C PHE A 294 -6.73 9.11 -17.49
N ASN A 295 -7.55 9.07 -16.44
CA ASN A 295 -8.69 9.95 -16.21
C ASN A 295 -9.60 10.09 -17.44
N LYS A 296 -9.80 8.99 -18.17
CA LYS A 296 -10.63 8.93 -19.39
C LYS A 296 -11.79 7.98 -19.15
N SER A 297 -12.97 8.37 -19.64
CA SER A 297 -14.09 7.42 -19.73
C SER A 297 -13.69 6.24 -20.60
N ILE A 298 -13.94 5.01 -20.13
CA ILE A 298 -13.57 3.78 -20.84
C ILE A 298 -14.26 3.68 -22.21
N LYS A 299 -15.44 4.27 -22.36
CA LYS A 299 -16.10 4.38 -23.68
C LYS A 299 -15.27 5.12 -24.73
N ALA A 300 -14.34 5.99 -24.32
CA ALA A 300 -13.45 6.73 -25.21
C ALA A 300 -12.15 5.98 -25.56
N LEU A 301 -11.87 4.85 -24.90
CA LEU A 301 -10.66 4.04 -25.13
C LEU A 301 -10.92 2.83 -26.04
N GLN A 302 -12.20 2.56 -26.41
CA GLN A 302 -12.60 1.44 -27.26
C GLN A 302 -12.84 1.89 -28.74
N LEU A 303 -12.56 3.14 -29.07
CA LEU A 303 -12.50 3.70 -30.43
C LEU A 303 -11.03 3.98 -30.81
#